data_3bb015826a49f550ed34a6e50248b4b2
#
_entry.id   3bb015826a49f550ed34a6e50248b4b2
#
_cell.length_a   1.000
_cell.length_b   1.000
_cell.length_c   1.000
_cell.angle_alpha   90.00
_cell.angle_beta   90.00
_cell.angle_gamma   90.00
#
_symmetry.space_group_name_H-M   'P 1'
#
loop_
_entity.id
_entity.type
_entity.pdbx_description
1 polymer ?
#
loop_
_entity_poly.entity_id
_entity_poly.type
_entity_poly.pdbx_seq_one_letter_code
_entity_poly.pdbx_strand_id
1 'polypeptide(L)'
;MNITFLLRLWPVYGGGETVTICLANEMIKRGWNVSVLYFKNNTRPDLPFIDPAVKAVQIPDIRCDEFTTRFPDADKVTGYLKEYIQENDIHYLINQWWPVEYIRGIRERYKTKIVTCLHQALYTPMIEGTGINGFLKKRCTSLYKFWKKRHSCRQVTRFLPHTDKYIFLSPAFQRQYEQFANHKNTNRQLGAIPNPLVYPNEIRPEDLQSKEKTVLLVGRMVEIQKRITRAIKIWSAIENDPRLDEWNFRIVGEGPDLAMYKQLAQTLGLKRISFEGFRNPQPYYKQAAIFMMTSAFEGFPMTLVEAQQCGVVPVVMDSYLSLHDIVETGYNGIIVSNEDLTGYVNKIKELMTDTSLREKLAMNGLHSCRRFCVEEIVNNWEELFNDLSANRR
;
A
#
# COMPACT_ATOMS: atom_id res chain seq x y z
N MET A 1 -3.53 17.04 -20.98
CA MET A 1 -2.83 15.74 -21.20
C MET A 1 -3.85 14.63 -21.22
N ASN A 2 -3.67 13.61 -22.09
CA ASN A 2 -4.58 12.44 -22.18
C ASN A 2 -3.89 11.24 -21.49
N ILE A 3 -4.45 10.77 -20.39
CA ILE A 3 -3.86 9.74 -19.52
C ILE A 3 -4.80 8.55 -19.43
N THR A 4 -4.26 7.34 -19.53
CA THR A 4 -5.05 6.11 -19.38
C THR A 4 -4.43 5.21 -18.33
N PHE A 5 -5.21 4.84 -17.33
CA PHE A 5 -4.85 3.81 -16.35
C PHE A 5 -5.28 2.43 -16.85
N LEU A 6 -4.40 1.44 -16.69
CA LEU A 6 -4.67 0.06 -17.05
C LEU A 6 -4.87 -0.78 -15.79
N LEU A 7 -6.10 -1.23 -15.55
CA LEU A 7 -6.52 -1.98 -14.38
C LEU A 7 -7.17 -3.32 -14.79
N ARG A 8 -7.20 -4.29 -13.89
CA ARG A 8 -7.94 -5.54 -14.10
C ARG A 8 -9.40 -5.39 -13.76
N LEU A 9 -9.68 -4.78 -12.63
CA LEU A 9 -11.02 -4.58 -12.07
C LEU A 9 -11.26 -3.09 -11.88
N TRP A 10 -12.48 -2.62 -12.13
CA TRP A 10 -12.87 -1.24 -11.91
C TRP A 10 -14.40 -1.09 -11.84
N PRO A 11 -14.93 -0.27 -10.93
CA PRO A 11 -14.28 0.25 -9.74
C PRO A 11 -14.24 -0.81 -8.63
N VAL A 12 -13.20 -0.78 -7.77
CA VAL A 12 -13.06 -1.73 -6.65
C VAL A 12 -12.57 -1.01 -5.41
N TYR A 13 -13.02 -1.45 -4.26
CA TYR A 13 -12.44 -1.07 -2.98
C TYR A 13 -11.20 -1.93 -2.70
N GLY A 14 -10.03 -1.35 -2.84
CA GLY A 14 -8.74 -1.99 -2.61
C GLY A 14 -7.62 -0.95 -2.62
N GLY A 15 -6.47 -1.27 -2.05
CA GLY A 15 -5.39 -0.28 -1.89
C GLY A 15 -4.95 0.38 -3.20
N GLY A 16 -4.78 -0.40 -4.28
CA GLY A 16 -4.32 0.14 -5.57
C GLY A 16 -5.44 0.86 -6.36
N GLU A 17 -6.64 0.33 -6.32
CA GLU A 17 -7.78 0.88 -7.06
C GLU A 17 -8.29 2.17 -6.42
N THR A 18 -8.35 2.24 -5.09
CA THR A 18 -8.69 3.47 -4.36
C THR A 18 -7.67 4.57 -4.63
N VAL A 19 -6.39 4.22 -4.68
CA VAL A 19 -5.30 5.12 -5.10
C VAL A 19 -5.54 5.66 -6.51
N THR A 20 -5.95 4.79 -7.45
CA THR A 20 -6.24 5.22 -8.83
C THR A 20 -7.41 6.19 -8.89
N ILE A 21 -8.46 5.97 -8.08
CA ILE A 21 -9.59 6.91 -8.00
C ILE A 21 -9.10 8.29 -7.52
N CYS A 22 -8.30 8.33 -6.46
CA CYS A 22 -7.78 9.60 -5.93
C CYS A 22 -6.90 10.33 -6.96
N LEU A 23 -5.99 9.61 -7.62
CA LEU A 23 -5.14 10.19 -8.66
C LEU A 23 -5.97 10.70 -9.84
N ALA A 24 -6.92 9.90 -10.34
CA ALA A 24 -7.77 10.26 -11.47
C ALA A 24 -8.58 11.53 -11.18
N ASN A 25 -9.22 11.59 -10.01
CA ASN A 25 -10.00 12.76 -9.61
C ASN A 25 -9.14 14.03 -9.53
N GLU A 26 -7.96 13.94 -8.95
CA GLU A 26 -7.05 15.10 -8.86
C GLU A 26 -6.51 15.53 -10.22
N MET A 27 -6.19 14.56 -11.09
CA MET A 27 -5.75 14.85 -12.47
C MET A 27 -6.88 15.52 -13.29
N ILE A 28 -8.14 15.12 -13.12
CA ILE A 28 -9.31 15.79 -13.74
C ILE A 28 -9.42 17.24 -13.26
N LYS A 29 -9.26 17.52 -11.96
CA LYS A 29 -9.27 18.89 -11.42
C LYS A 29 -8.19 19.78 -12.04
N ARG A 30 -7.07 19.22 -12.45
CA ARG A 30 -5.99 19.91 -13.18
C ARG A 30 -6.27 20.09 -14.67
N GLY A 31 -7.45 19.71 -15.15
CA GLY A 31 -7.85 19.83 -16.55
C GLY A 31 -7.22 18.77 -17.46
N TRP A 32 -6.79 17.63 -16.93
CA TRP A 32 -6.30 16.51 -17.74
C TRP A 32 -7.47 15.59 -18.10
N ASN A 33 -7.39 14.97 -19.27
CA ASN A 33 -8.35 13.96 -19.68
C ASN A 33 -7.88 12.60 -19.15
N VAL A 34 -8.70 11.97 -18.31
CA VAL A 34 -8.35 10.70 -17.67
C VAL A 34 -9.31 9.61 -18.08
N SER A 35 -8.75 8.47 -18.45
CA SER A 35 -9.52 7.26 -18.72
C SER A 35 -8.96 6.06 -17.97
N VAL A 36 -9.81 5.06 -17.75
CA VAL A 36 -9.48 3.78 -17.13
C VAL A 36 -9.92 2.65 -18.05
N LEU A 37 -8.98 1.85 -18.53
CA LEU A 37 -9.26 0.60 -19.23
C LEU A 37 -9.23 -0.56 -18.26
N TYR A 38 -10.28 -1.39 -18.25
CA TYR A 38 -10.40 -2.52 -17.34
C TYR A 38 -11.13 -3.71 -17.97
N PHE A 39 -11.01 -4.90 -17.36
CA PHE A 39 -11.63 -6.11 -17.89
C PHE A 39 -12.96 -6.45 -17.23
N LYS A 40 -13.07 -6.28 -15.92
CA LYS A 40 -14.24 -6.71 -15.16
C LYS A 40 -14.74 -5.61 -14.24
N ASN A 41 -16.03 -5.37 -14.28
CA ASN A 41 -16.72 -4.51 -13.31
C ASN A 41 -16.89 -5.24 -11.97
N ASN A 42 -16.63 -4.54 -10.88
CA ASN A 42 -16.80 -5.06 -9.52
C ASN A 42 -17.26 -3.96 -8.57
N THR A 43 -18.38 -3.33 -8.94
CA THR A 43 -18.94 -2.22 -8.16
C THR A 43 -19.39 -2.69 -6.76
N ARG A 44 -18.96 -1.95 -5.73
CA ARG A 44 -19.41 -2.09 -4.34
C ARG A 44 -20.01 -0.78 -3.84
N PRO A 45 -20.94 -0.80 -2.88
CA PRO A 45 -21.63 0.42 -2.41
C PRO A 45 -20.73 1.43 -1.70
N ASP A 46 -19.57 1.03 -1.19
CA ASP A 46 -18.70 1.87 -0.32
C ASP A 46 -17.49 2.45 -1.07
N LEU A 47 -17.61 2.67 -2.37
CA LEU A 47 -16.50 3.25 -3.15
C LEU A 47 -16.30 4.73 -2.84
N PRO A 48 -15.05 5.25 -2.90
CA PRO A 48 -14.81 6.67 -2.93
C PRO A 48 -15.51 7.34 -4.11
N PHE A 49 -15.77 8.63 -3.99
CA PHE A 49 -16.30 9.43 -5.09
C PHE A 49 -15.39 9.32 -6.32
N ILE A 50 -15.99 9.03 -7.47
CA ILE A 50 -15.32 9.01 -8.77
C ILE A 50 -15.88 10.18 -9.57
N ASP A 51 -14.99 11.08 -10.01
CA ASP A 51 -15.38 12.21 -10.85
C ASP A 51 -16.04 11.71 -12.13
N PRO A 52 -17.25 12.21 -12.50
CA PRO A 52 -17.96 11.77 -13.71
C PRO A 52 -17.18 12.01 -15.02
N ALA A 53 -16.18 12.90 -15.00
CA ALA A 53 -15.31 13.14 -16.15
C ALA A 53 -14.26 12.03 -16.37
N VAL A 54 -14.07 11.12 -15.40
CA VAL A 54 -13.22 9.93 -15.58
C VAL A 54 -13.90 8.94 -16.52
N LYS A 55 -13.35 8.77 -17.73
CA LYS A 55 -13.90 7.87 -18.75
C LYS A 55 -13.54 6.41 -18.42
N ALA A 56 -14.48 5.65 -17.88
CA ALA A 56 -14.31 4.22 -17.62
C ALA A 56 -14.69 3.38 -18.85
N VAL A 57 -13.77 2.56 -19.36
CA VAL A 57 -13.96 1.75 -20.57
C VAL A 57 -13.64 0.30 -20.28
N GLN A 58 -14.66 -0.54 -20.36
CA GLN A 58 -14.51 -1.98 -20.20
C GLN A 58 -14.09 -2.62 -21.52
N ILE A 59 -13.02 -3.41 -21.51
CA ILE A 59 -12.64 -4.24 -22.66
C ILE A 59 -13.51 -5.50 -22.64
N PRO A 60 -14.34 -5.74 -23.64
CA PRO A 60 -15.27 -6.85 -23.65
C PRO A 60 -14.58 -8.20 -23.87
N ASP A 61 -15.20 -9.27 -23.39
CA ASP A 61 -14.88 -10.68 -23.69
C ASP A 61 -13.43 -11.10 -23.41
N ILE A 62 -12.82 -10.52 -22.38
CA ILE A 62 -11.51 -10.94 -21.91
C ILE A 62 -11.66 -11.90 -20.73
N ARG A 63 -11.02 -13.05 -20.82
CA ARG A 63 -10.93 -14.00 -19.71
C ARG A 63 -9.89 -13.51 -18.71
N CYS A 64 -10.32 -12.71 -17.75
CA CYS A 64 -9.49 -12.24 -16.65
C CYS A 64 -9.70 -13.18 -15.45
N ASP A 65 -8.92 -14.25 -15.40
CA ASP A 65 -8.79 -15.06 -14.19
C ASP A 65 -7.61 -14.51 -13.36
N GLU A 66 -7.85 -14.19 -12.09
CA GLU A 66 -6.84 -13.58 -11.21
C GLU A 66 -5.59 -14.43 -11.05
N PHE A 67 -5.70 -15.74 -11.26
CA PHE A 67 -4.64 -16.72 -11.02
C PHE A 67 -4.02 -17.30 -12.29
N THR A 68 -4.47 -16.91 -13.46
CA THR A 68 -3.92 -17.49 -14.71
C THR A 68 -2.54 -16.93 -15.03
N THR A 69 -1.61 -17.83 -15.33
CA THR A 69 -0.31 -17.49 -15.92
C THR A 69 -0.36 -17.49 -17.45
N ARG A 70 -1.50 -17.88 -18.05
CA ARG A 70 -1.74 -17.89 -19.48
C ARG A 70 -2.54 -16.65 -19.87
N PHE A 71 -2.15 -16.00 -20.94
CA PHE A 71 -2.80 -14.80 -21.45
C PHE A 71 -3.29 -15.07 -22.89
N PRO A 72 -4.34 -15.90 -23.05
CA PRO A 72 -4.80 -16.36 -24.36
C PRO A 72 -5.31 -15.21 -25.24
N ASP A 73 -5.76 -14.12 -24.62
CA ASP A 73 -6.33 -12.96 -25.30
C ASP A 73 -5.31 -11.82 -25.51
N ALA A 74 -3.98 -12.10 -25.40
CA ALA A 74 -2.95 -11.06 -25.45
C ALA A 74 -3.00 -10.24 -26.76
N ASP A 75 -3.15 -10.89 -27.89
CA ASP A 75 -3.22 -10.22 -29.20
C ASP A 75 -4.50 -9.38 -29.34
N LYS A 76 -5.63 -9.89 -28.84
CA LYS A 76 -6.92 -9.15 -28.83
C LYS A 76 -6.82 -7.91 -27.95
N VAL A 77 -6.30 -8.03 -26.72
CA VAL A 77 -6.11 -6.90 -25.79
C VAL A 77 -5.13 -5.87 -26.35
N THR A 78 -4.01 -6.34 -26.89
CA THR A 78 -3.01 -5.46 -27.51
C THR A 78 -3.55 -4.75 -28.75
N GLY A 79 -4.36 -5.43 -29.56
CA GLY A 79 -5.06 -4.84 -30.70
C GLY A 79 -5.99 -3.71 -30.27
N TYR A 80 -6.88 -4.00 -29.33
CA TYR A 80 -7.79 -3.01 -28.76
C TYR A 80 -7.04 -1.80 -28.15
N LEU A 81 -5.98 -2.05 -27.41
CA LEU A 81 -5.17 -0.99 -26.81
C LEU A 81 -4.53 -0.07 -27.87
N LYS A 82 -4.08 -0.63 -28.99
CA LYS A 82 -3.51 0.14 -30.12
C LYS A 82 -4.54 1.06 -30.77
N GLU A 83 -5.74 0.54 -31.04
CA GLU A 83 -6.86 1.32 -31.58
C GLU A 83 -7.25 2.43 -30.59
N TYR A 84 -7.41 2.10 -29.33
CA TYR A 84 -7.76 3.06 -28.28
C TYR A 84 -6.74 4.21 -28.15
N ILE A 85 -5.44 3.89 -28.21
CA ILE A 85 -4.38 4.90 -28.16
C ILE A 85 -4.50 5.90 -29.33
N GLN A 86 -4.74 5.41 -30.54
CA GLN A 86 -4.86 6.25 -31.74
C GLN A 86 -6.12 7.12 -31.74
N GLU A 87 -7.26 6.52 -31.41
CA GLU A 87 -8.55 7.22 -31.40
C GLU A 87 -8.64 8.31 -30.33
N ASN A 88 -7.97 8.14 -29.18
CA ASN A 88 -8.06 9.05 -28.05
C ASN A 88 -6.80 9.88 -27.83
N ASP A 89 -5.81 9.84 -28.75
CA ASP A 89 -4.52 10.57 -28.68
C ASP A 89 -3.87 10.44 -27.30
N ILE A 90 -3.68 9.20 -26.82
CA ILE A 90 -3.19 8.92 -25.46
C ILE A 90 -1.70 9.29 -25.36
N HIS A 91 -1.40 10.21 -24.44
CA HIS A 91 -0.03 10.65 -24.17
C HIS A 91 0.70 9.71 -23.18
N TYR A 92 -0.02 9.26 -22.14
CA TYR A 92 0.56 8.43 -21.08
C TYR A 92 -0.34 7.23 -20.77
N LEU A 93 0.26 6.04 -20.74
CA LEU A 93 -0.34 4.81 -20.22
C LEU A 93 0.27 4.50 -18.85
N ILE A 94 -0.55 4.46 -17.81
CA ILE A 94 -0.14 4.06 -16.46
C ILE A 94 -0.59 2.63 -16.23
N ASN A 95 0.34 1.69 -16.41
CA ASN A 95 0.09 0.29 -16.18
C ASN A 95 0.25 -0.06 -14.70
N GLN A 96 -0.86 -0.35 -14.04
CA GLN A 96 -0.86 -0.75 -12.63
C GLN A 96 -0.94 -2.27 -12.44
N TRP A 97 -1.70 -2.98 -13.30
CA TRP A 97 -1.97 -4.39 -13.06
C TRP A 97 -1.98 -5.28 -14.31
N TRP A 98 -1.78 -4.71 -15.50
CA TRP A 98 -1.77 -5.53 -16.71
C TRP A 98 -0.46 -6.29 -16.87
N PRO A 99 -0.53 -7.55 -17.36
CA PRO A 99 0.65 -8.31 -17.72
C PRO A 99 1.44 -7.63 -18.83
N VAL A 100 2.74 -7.89 -18.87
CA VAL A 100 3.63 -7.32 -19.91
C VAL A 100 3.19 -7.73 -21.32
N GLU A 101 2.57 -8.89 -21.46
CA GLU A 101 2.06 -9.41 -22.72
C GLU A 101 1.07 -8.47 -23.39
N TYR A 102 0.28 -7.73 -22.64
CA TYR A 102 -0.76 -6.82 -23.14
C TYR A 102 -0.24 -5.46 -23.60
N ILE A 103 0.96 -5.08 -23.18
CA ILE A 103 1.58 -3.78 -23.53
C ILE A 103 2.78 -3.91 -24.49
N ARG A 104 3.09 -5.13 -24.94
CA ARG A 104 4.20 -5.36 -25.88
C ARG A 104 3.99 -4.64 -27.19
N GLY A 105 5.07 -4.05 -27.74
CA GLY A 105 5.08 -3.40 -29.06
C GLY A 105 4.34 -2.05 -29.11
N ILE A 106 3.87 -1.53 -27.97
CA ILE A 106 3.26 -0.19 -27.91
C ILE A 106 4.36 0.88 -27.96
N ARG A 107 5.38 0.74 -27.12
CA ARG A 107 6.48 1.72 -26.96
C ARG A 107 7.21 2.00 -28.27
N GLU A 108 7.39 0.98 -29.10
CA GLU A 108 8.14 1.07 -30.37
C GLU A 108 7.35 1.72 -31.51
N ARG A 109 6.01 1.74 -31.41
CA ARG A 109 5.12 2.15 -32.49
C ARG A 109 4.40 3.48 -32.26
N TYR A 110 4.26 3.89 -31.01
CA TYR A 110 3.46 5.06 -30.64
C TYR A 110 4.29 6.08 -29.87
N LYS A 111 3.90 7.35 -29.97
CA LYS A 111 4.49 8.44 -29.16
C LYS A 111 4.09 8.35 -27.68
N THR A 112 3.12 7.51 -27.38
CA THR A 112 2.59 7.26 -26.02
C THR A 112 3.68 6.74 -25.11
N LYS A 113 3.84 7.35 -23.95
CA LYS A 113 4.77 6.94 -22.91
C LYS A 113 4.14 5.94 -21.96
N ILE A 114 4.83 4.85 -21.66
CA ILE A 114 4.34 3.80 -20.77
C ILE A 114 5.04 3.91 -19.43
N VAL A 115 4.26 4.06 -18.36
CA VAL A 115 4.72 4.01 -16.98
C VAL A 115 4.13 2.78 -16.31
N THR A 116 4.97 1.87 -15.82
CA THR A 116 4.53 0.67 -15.10
C THR A 116 4.78 0.83 -13.60
N CYS A 117 3.77 0.50 -12.78
CA CYS A 117 3.82 0.66 -11.33
C CYS A 117 3.85 -0.71 -10.62
N LEU A 118 4.59 -0.80 -9.53
CA LEU A 118 4.58 -1.95 -8.63
C LEU A 118 3.85 -1.60 -7.32
N HIS A 119 2.64 -2.12 -7.13
CA HIS A 119 1.80 -1.84 -5.96
C HIS A 119 2.02 -2.76 -4.76
N GLN A 120 3.07 -3.54 -4.76
CA GLN A 120 3.40 -4.48 -3.68
C GLN A 120 4.87 -4.41 -3.32
N ALA A 121 5.25 -5.02 -2.21
CA ALA A 121 6.65 -5.21 -1.88
C ALA A 121 7.36 -6.00 -2.98
N LEU A 122 8.53 -5.54 -3.41
CA LEU A 122 9.34 -6.25 -4.39
C LEU A 122 9.70 -7.66 -3.92
N TYR A 123 10.00 -7.78 -2.64
CA TYR A 123 10.40 -9.01 -2.00
C TYR A 123 9.64 -9.20 -0.68
N THR A 124 8.89 -10.28 -0.59
CA THR A 124 8.27 -10.69 0.68
C THR A 124 9.19 -11.72 1.36
N PRO A 125 9.56 -11.51 2.64
CA PRO A 125 10.35 -12.50 3.38
C PRO A 125 9.68 -13.87 3.37
N MET A 126 10.49 -14.89 3.59
CA MET A 126 9.97 -16.25 3.71
C MET A 126 9.09 -16.34 4.96
N ILE A 127 7.82 -16.66 4.75
CA ILE A 127 6.92 -17.00 5.85
C ILE A 127 7.22 -18.43 6.23
N GLU A 128 7.41 -18.68 7.52
CA GLU A 128 7.66 -20.01 8.04
C GLU A 128 6.50 -20.95 7.65
N GLY A 129 6.80 -21.89 6.74
CA GLY A 129 5.84 -22.93 6.38
C GLY A 129 5.84 -24.03 7.46
N THR A 130 4.69 -24.58 7.75
CA THR A 130 4.52 -25.77 8.58
C THR A 130 4.78 -27.02 7.74
N GLY A 131 5.32 -28.10 8.36
CA GLY A 131 5.55 -29.40 7.74
C GLY A 131 6.92 -29.58 7.07
N ILE A 132 7.08 -30.69 6.32
CA ILE A 132 8.33 -31.12 5.68
C ILE A 132 8.93 -30.03 4.77
N ASN A 133 8.07 -29.29 4.06
CA ASN A 133 8.48 -28.16 3.24
C ASN A 133 9.07 -26.99 4.05
N GLY A 134 8.59 -26.77 5.28
CA GLY A 134 9.14 -25.77 6.20
C GLY A 134 10.55 -26.17 6.70
N PHE A 135 10.75 -27.45 7.01
CA PHE A 135 12.03 -27.97 7.48
C PHE A 135 13.12 -27.91 6.39
N LEU A 136 12.81 -28.32 5.16
CA LEU A 136 13.73 -28.23 4.02
C LEU A 136 14.07 -26.78 3.66
N LYS A 137 13.11 -25.86 3.75
CA LYS A 137 13.31 -24.42 3.54
C LYS A 137 14.22 -23.80 4.61
N LYS A 138 14.12 -24.22 5.87
CA LYS A 138 15.05 -23.79 6.94
C LYS A 138 16.49 -24.23 6.66
N ARG A 139 16.70 -25.42 6.10
CA ARG A 139 18.04 -25.97 5.86
C ARG A 139 18.73 -25.37 4.63
N CYS A 140 17.96 -24.93 3.63
CA CYS A 140 18.46 -24.33 2.37
C CYS A 140 18.15 -22.83 2.26
N THR A 141 18.15 -22.09 3.39
CA THR A 141 17.71 -20.70 3.46
C THR A 141 18.44 -19.75 2.51
N SER A 142 19.76 -19.91 2.34
CA SER A 142 20.56 -19.01 1.48
C SER A 142 20.22 -19.18 0.00
N LEU A 143 20.14 -20.44 -0.47
CA LEU A 143 19.81 -20.76 -1.86
C LEU A 143 18.36 -20.36 -2.19
N TYR A 144 17.42 -20.65 -1.28
CA TYR A 144 16.04 -20.27 -1.44
C TYR A 144 15.86 -18.73 -1.46
N LYS A 145 16.52 -18.00 -0.56
CA LYS A 145 16.52 -16.52 -0.56
C LYS A 145 17.08 -15.99 -1.87
N PHE A 146 18.17 -16.55 -2.39
CA PHE A 146 18.73 -16.17 -3.68
C PHE A 146 17.75 -16.38 -4.83
N TRP A 147 17.12 -17.54 -4.92
CA TRP A 147 16.11 -17.85 -5.95
C TRP A 147 14.89 -16.92 -5.85
N LYS A 148 14.42 -16.69 -4.65
CA LYS A 148 13.27 -15.80 -4.42
C LYS A 148 13.58 -14.35 -4.80
N LYS A 149 14.77 -13.84 -4.45
CA LYS A 149 15.25 -12.52 -4.88
C LYS A 149 15.30 -12.41 -6.40
N ARG A 150 15.90 -13.40 -7.05
CA ARG A 150 15.98 -13.45 -8.51
C ARG A 150 14.61 -13.54 -9.17
N HIS A 151 13.69 -14.30 -8.60
CA HIS A 151 12.30 -14.37 -9.11
C HIS A 151 11.57 -13.02 -8.99
N SER A 152 11.67 -12.36 -7.85
CA SER A 152 11.09 -11.02 -7.63
C SER A 152 11.63 -10.00 -8.63
N CYS A 153 12.94 -10.01 -8.88
CA CYS A 153 13.55 -9.14 -9.88
C CYS A 153 13.08 -9.43 -11.31
N ARG A 154 12.85 -10.71 -11.65
CA ARG A 154 12.37 -11.08 -12.99
C ARG A 154 11.08 -10.41 -13.39
N GLN A 155 10.16 -10.20 -12.45
CA GLN A 155 8.92 -9.48 -12.74
C GLN A 155 9.21 -8.06 -13.23
N VAL A 156 10.03 -7.30 -12.52
CA VAL A 156 10.43 -5.95 -12.93
C VAL A 156 11.19 -5.99 -14.25
N THR A 157 12.23 -6.83 -14.34
CA THR A 157 13.11 -6.93 -15.51
C THR A 157 12.33 -7.22 -16.81
N ARG A 158 11.23 -8.00 -16.75
CA ARG A 158 10.38 -8.30 -17.93
C ARG A 158 9.66 -7.06 -18.46
N PHE A 159 9.35 -6.09 -17.61
CA PHE A 159 8.68 -4.85 -18.02
C PHE A 159 9.64 -3.81 -18.60
N LEU A 160 10.89 -3.78 -18.17
CA LEU A 160 11.84 -2.71 -18.55
C LEU A 160 11.98 -2.47 -20.07
N PRO A 161 12.03 -3.51 -20.95
CA PRO A 161 12.07 -3.26 -22.40
C PRO A 161 10.79 -2.62 -22.94
N HIS A 162 9.65 -2.77 -22.26
CA HIS A 162 8.33 -2.39 -22.73
C HIS A 162 7.74 -1.16 -22.02
N THR A 163 8.50 -0.51 -21.13
CA THR A 163 8.07 0.67 -20.38
C THR A 163 9.11 1.80 -20.49
N ASP A 164 8.66 3.04 -20.50
CA ASP A 164 9.57 4.21 -20.47
C ASP A 164 10.02 4.48 -19.04
N LYS A 165 9.19 4.21 -18.06
CA LYS A 165 9.50 4.34 -16.63
C LYS A 165 8.87 3.21 -15.84
N TYR A 166 9.60 2.71 -14.83
CA TYR A 166 9.09 1.74 -13.86
C TYR A 166 9.10 2.37 -12.48
N ILE A 167 7.92 2.44 -11.84
CA ILE A 167 7.71 3.16 -10.57
C ILE A 167 7.50 2.17 -9.44
N PHE A 168 8.28 2.33 -8.39
CA PHE A 168 8.11 1.66 -7.09
C PHE A 168 7.34 2.58 -6.14
N LEU A 169 6.72 2.02 -5.10
CA LEU A 169 6.03 2.79 -4.08
C LEU A 169 6.95 3.45 -3.05
N SER A 170 8.24 3.12 -3.08
CA SER A 170 9.24 3.58 -2.12
C SER A 170 10.62 3.58 -2.76
N PRO A 171 11.45 4.60 -2.50
CA PRO A 171 12.86 4.61 -2.90
C PRO A 171 13.64 3.41 -2.38
N ALA A 172 13.26 2.87 -1.22
CA ALA A 172 13.90 1.68 -0.65
C ALA A 172 13.67 0.43 -1.52
N PHE A 173 12.49 0.28 -2.15
CA PHE A 173 12.24 -0.83 -3.09
C PHE A 173 12.99 -0.66 -4.40
N GLN A 174 13.15 0.56 -4.89
CA GLN A 174 14.00 0.83 -6.06
C GLN A 174 15.44 0.40 -5.77
N ARG A 175 16.04 0.88 -4.67
CA ARG A 175 17.40 0.49 -4.25
C ARG A 175 17.53 -1.02 -4.06
N GLN A 176 16.52 -1.68 -3.48
CA GLN A 176 16.49 -3.14 -3.33
C GLN A 176 16.53 -3.85 -4.68
N TYR A 177 15.76 -3.38 -5.68
CA TYR A 177 15.79 -3.93 -7.02
C TYR A 177 17.16 -3.74 -7.67
N GLU A 178 17.71 -2.52 -7.63
CA GLU A 178 19.04 -2.21 -8.19
C GLU A 178 20.12 -3.14 -7.60
N GLN A 179 20.09 -3.35 -6.29
CA GLN A 179 21.01 -4.25 -5.59
C GLN A 179 20.81 -5.73 -5.97
N PHE A 180 19.55 -6.21 -6.00
CA PHE A 180 19.26 -7.63 -6.25
C PHE A 180 19.45 -8.04 -7.70
N ALA A 181 19.15 -7.13 -8.63
CA ALA A 181 19.31 -7.34 -10.06
C ALA A 181 20.71 -6.97 -10.57
N ASN A 182 21.56 -6.38 -9.73
CA ASN A 182 22.82 -5.73 -10.13
C ASN A 182 22.58 -4.73 -11.28
N HIS A 183 21.51 -3.96 -11.17
CA HIS A 183 21.03 -3.03 -12.19
C HIS A 183 21.46 -1.61 -11.85
N LYS A 184 22.21 -0.97 -12.75
CA LYS A 184 22.52 0.45 -12.63
C LYS A 184 21.45 1.25 -13.37
N ASN A 185 20.75 2.13 -12.69
CA ASN A 185 19.70 2.98 -13.28
C ASN A 185 20.31 4.15 -14.11
N THR A 186 21.22 3.82 -15.01
CA THR A 186 21.99 4.81 -15.81
C THR A 186 21.11 5.62 -16.76
N ASN A 187 20.06 5.02 -17.27
CA ASN A 187 19.07 5.65 -18.17
C ASN A 187 17.88 6.27 -17.43
N ARG A 188 17.94 6.35 -16.09
CA ARG A 188 16.89 6.89 -15.24
C ARG A 188 15.51 6.24 -15.47
N GLN A 189 15.47 4.99 -15.89
CA GLN A 189 14.23 4.26 -16.17
C GLN A 189 13.46 3.86 -14.91
N LEU A 190 14.12 3.76 -13.76
CA LEU A 190 13.52 3.45 -12.47
C LEU A 190 13.22 4.73 -11.71
N GLY A 191 12.13 4.72 -10.95
CA GLY A 191 11.74 5.82 -10.07
C GLY A 191 10.88 5.31 -8.91
N ALA A 192 10.53 6.20 -7.98
CA ALA A 192 9.65 5.91 -6.88
C ALA A 192 8.64 7.04 -6.69
N ILE A 193 7.35 6.70 -6.65
CA ILE A 193 6.25 7.60 -6.31
C ILE A 193 5.36 6.85 -5.33
N PRO A 194 5.18 7.35 -4.10
CA PRO A 194 4.32 6.72 -3.11
C PRO A 194 2.84 6.86 -3.47
N ASN A 195 2.01 6.06 -2.80
CA ASN A 195 0.57 6.20 -2.92
C ASN A 195 0.07 7.47 -2.22
N PRO A 196 -0.94 8.17 -2.77
CA PRO A 196 -1.57 9.32 -2.13
C PRO A 196 -2.44 8.91 -0.94
N LEU A 197 -2.62 9.80 0.01
CA LEU A 197 -3.68 9.72 1.02
C LEU A 197 -5.06 9.75 0.34
N VAL A 198 -5.96 8.93 0.87
CA VAL A 198 -7.30 8.72 0.31
C VAL A 198 -8.34 9.67 0.90
N TYR A 199 -8.15 10.03 2.17
CA TYR A 199 -9.09 10.90 2.89
C TYR A 199 -8.60 12.35 2.90
N PRO A 200 -9.53 13.33 2.87
CA PRO A 200 -9.15 14.73 3.09
C PRO A 200 -8.58 14.90 4.50
N ASN A 201 -7.60 15.79 4.65
CA ASN A 201 -7.04 16.11 5.95
C ASN A 201 -7.99 17.09 6.69
N GLU A 202 -8.71 16.58 7.68
CA GLU A 202 -9.69 17.36 8.47
C GLU A 202 -9.25 17.52 9.93
N ILE A 203 -8.10 16.95 10.33
CA ILE A 203 -7.62 17.00 11.72
C ILE A 203 -6.77 18.25 11.93
N ARG A 204 -7.12 19.02 12.96
CA ARG A 204 -6.39 20.20 13.41
C ARG A 204 -5.57 19.86 14.65
N PRO A 205 -4.53 20.63 14.96
CA PRO A 205 -3.70 20.43 16.16
C PRO A 205 -4.50 20.35 17.47
N GLU A 206 -5.54 21.17 17.61
CA GLU A 206 -6.41 21.18 18.79
C GLU A 206 -7.22 19.90 18.97
N ASP A 207 -7.50 19.17 17.89
CA ASP A 207 -8.25 17.92 17.94
C ASP A 207 -7.44 16.78 18.62
N LEU A 208 -6.11 16.94 18.76
CA LEU A 208 -5.25 15.93 19.38
C LEU A 208 -5.55 15.71 20.86
N GLN A 209 -6.01 16.76 21.55
CA GLN A 209 -6.35 16.69 22.99
C GLN A 209 -7.64 15.91 23.25
N SER A 210 -8.51 15.78 22.24
CA SER A 210 -9.77 15.06 22.32
C SER A 210 -9.68 13.57 22.00
N LYS A 211 -8.47 13.04 21.73
CA LYS A 211 -8.26 11.64 21.40
C LYS A 211 -8.65 10.70 22.55
N GLU A 212 -9.40 9.66 22.21
CA GLU A 212 -9.77 8.62 23.17
C GLU A 212 -8.55 7.78 23.57
N LYS A 213 -8.55 7.25 24.76
CA LYS A 213 -7.56 6.24 25.24
C LYS A 213 -7.73 4.92 24.51
N THR A 214 -7.52 4.95 23.20
CA THR A 214 -7.73 3.83 22.29
C THR A 214 -6.49 3.53 21.48
N VAL A 215 -6.07 2.27 21.50
CA VAL A 215 -5.13 1.68 20.54
C VAL A 215 -5.94 1.14 19.37
N LEU A 216 -5.55 1.44 18.15
CA LEU A 216 -6.23 1.05 16.93
C LEU A 216 -5.34 0.18 16.05
N LEU A 217 -5.89 -0.88 15.49
CA LEU A 217 -5.31 -1.62 14.38
C LEU A 217 -6.34 -1.69 13.25
N VAL A 218 -5.92 -1.30 12.04
CA VAL A 218 -6.76 -1.36 10.83
C VAL A 218 -6.08 -2.23 9.79
N GLY A 219 -6.82 -3.20 9.24
CA GLY A 219 -6.28 -4.01 8.16
C GLY A 219 -7.07 -5.26 7.88
N ARG A 220 -6.72 -5.90 6.76
CA ARG A 220 -7.30 -7.18 6.39
C ARG A 220 -6.86 -8.27 7.38
N MET A 221 -7.77 -9.09 7.83
CA MET A 221 -7.53 -10.14 8.83
C MET A 221 -6.85 -11.37 8.18
N VAL A 222 -5.56 -11.21 7.86
CA VAL A 222 -4.72 -12.25 7.24
C VAL A 222 -3.42 -12.39 8.02
N GLU A 223 -3.29 -13.46 8.80
CA GLU A 223 -2.18 -13.67 9.74
C GLU A 223 -0.82 -13.70 9.06
N ILE A 224 -0.74 -14.34 7.90
CA ILE A 224 0.50 -14.47 7.14
C ILE A 224 1.12 -13.09 6.80
N GLN A 225 0.29 -12.06 6.65
CA GLN A 225 0.72 -10.69 6.34
C GLN A 225 0.68 -9.80 7.56
N LYS A 226 -0.46 -9.72 8.24
CA LYS A 226 -0.71 -8.70 9.28
C LYS A 226 -0.25 -9.11 10.67
N ARG A 227 -0.06 -10.42 10.91
CA ARG A 227 0.43 -10.97 12.18
C ARG A 227 -0.32 -10.43 13.40
N ILE A 228 -1.65 -10.38 13.30
CA ILE A 228 -2.52 -9.80 14.34
C ILE A 228 -2.44 -10.62 15.64
N THR A 229 -2.07 -11.90 15.59
CA THR A 229 -1.77 -12.68 16.80
C THR A 229 -0.69 -12.03 17.67
N ARG A 230 0.29 -11.34 17.08
CA ARG A 230 1.29 -10.55 17.83
C ARG A 230 0.66 -9.35 18.53
N ALA A 231 -0.20 -8.61 17.82
CA ALA A 231 -0.92 -7.46 18.37
C ALA A 231 -1.77 -7.86 19.58
N ILE A 232 -2.50 -8.98 19.50
CA ILE A 232 -3.33 -9.52 20.58
C ILE A 232 -2.46 -9.94 21.79
N LYS A 233 -1.31 -10.58 21.58
CA LYS A 233 -0.37 -10.94 22.64
C LYS A 233 0.27 -9.71 23.30
N ILE A 234 0.61 -8.68 22.52
CA ILE A 234 1.11 -7.40 23.05
C ILE A 234 0.02 -6.76 23.91
N TRP A 235 -1.24 -6.73 23.42
CA TRP A 235 -2.35 -6.18 24.16
C TRP A 235 -2.62 -6.94 25.46
N SER A 236 -2.52 -8.27 25.47
CA SER A 236 -2.64 -9.09 26.68
C SER A 236 -1.68 -8.67 27.79
N ALA A 237 -0.44 -8.34 27.45
CA ALA A 237 0.54 -7.84 28.42
C ALA A 237 0.26 -6.40 28.92
N ILE A 238 -0.49 -5.61 28.12
CA ILE A 238 -0.91 -4.26 28.47
C ILE A 238 -2.17 -4.28 29.33
N GLU A 239 -3.17 -5.06 28.95
CA GLU A 239 -4.46 -5.14 29.63
C GLU A 239 -4.34 -5.61 31.09
N ASN A 240 -3.31 -6.37 31.43
CA ASN A 240 -3.02 -6.81 32.79
C ASN A 240 -2.40 -5.71 33.69
N ASP A 241 -2.11 -4.53 33.17
CA ASP A 241 -1.59 -3.41 33.97
C ASP A 241 -2.76 -2.53 34.45
N PRO A 242 -3.06 -2.52 35.77
CA PRO A 242 -4.22 -1.80 36.30
C PRO A 242 -4.12 -0.28 36.16
N ARG A 243 -2.93 0.27 35.91
CA ARG A 243 -2.74 1.71 35.67
C ARG A 243 -3.24 2.15 34.28
N LEU A 244 -3.54 1.18 33.40
CA LEU A 244 -3.94 1.38 32.02
C LEU A 244 -5.37 0.86 31.74
N ASP A 245 -6.20 0.79 32.79
CA ASP A 245 -7.56 0.20 32.72
C ASP A 245 -8.55 1.02 31.87
N GLU A 246 -8.28 2.29 31.66
CA GLU A 246 -9.08 3.17 30.78
C GLU A 246 -8.79 2.97 29.28
N TRP A 247 -7.71 2.24 28.91
CA TRP A 247 -7.34 2.02 27.53
C TRP A 247 -8.04 0.83 26.92
N ASN A 248 -8.45 0.97 25.65
CA ASN A 248 -9.09 -0.07 24.86
C ASN A 248 -8.30 -0.37 23.59
N PHE A 249 -8.46 -1.59 23.07
CA PHE A 249 -7.88 -1.97 21.78
C PHE A 249 -8.99 -2.25 20.78
N ARG A 250 -9.03 -1.50 19.67
CA ARG A 250 -10.00 -1.69 18.59
C ARG A 250 -9.32 -2.22 17.35
N ILE A 251 -9.87 -3.27 16.76
CA ILE A 251 -9.40 -3.91 15.54
C ILE A 251 -10.48 -3.79 14.47
N VAL A 252 -10.17 -3.02 13.41
CA VAL A 252 -11.09 -2.75 12.30
C VAL A 252 -10.64 -3.49 11.04
N GLY A 253 -11.53 -4.28 10.47
CA GLY A 253 -11.32 -5.04 9.24
C GLY A 253 -11.92 -6.44 9.29
N GLU A 254 -11.80 -7.11 8.15
CA GLU A 254 -12.27 -8.49 7.96
C GLU A 254 -11.22 -9.36 7.26
N GLY A 255 -11.44 -10.66 7.27
CA GLY A 255 -10.60 -11.61 6.55
C GLY A 255 -10.73 -13.02 7.10
N PRO A 256 -10.07 -13.99 6.45
CA PRO A 256 -10.24 -15.41 6.75
C PRO A 256 -9.82 -15.79 8.17
N ASP A 257 -8.90 -15.05 8.81
CA ASP A 257 -8.37 -15.40 10.12
C ASP A 257 -9.08 -14.70 11.29
N LEU A 258 -10.17 -13.95 11.04
CA LEU A 258 -10.91 -13.22 12.08
C LEU A 258 -11.40 -14.13 13.21
N ALA A 259 -11.91 -15.32 12.88
CA ALA A 259 -12.40 -16.28 13.90
C ALA A 259 -11.27 -16.75 14.83
N MET A 260 -10.09 -17.02 14.29
CA MET A 260 -8.89 -17.39 15.03
C MET A 260 -8.47 -16.27 16.02
N TYR A 261 -8.52 -15.00 15.60
CA TYR A 261 -8.18 -13.87 16.48
C TYR A 261 -9.16 -13.70 17.64
N LYS A 262 -10.46 -13.82 17.36
CA LYS A 262 -11.50 -13.77 18.42
C LYS A 262 -11.31 -14.89 19.43
N GLN A 263 -11.03 -16.12 18.97
CA GLN A 263 -10.75 -17.26 19.84
C GLN A 263 -9.48 -17.03 20.67
N LEU A 264 -8.40 -16.48 20.10
CA LEU A 264 -7.19 -16.15 20.84
C LEU A 264 -7.45 -15.12 21.93
N ALA A 265 -8.18 -14.05 21.64
CA ALA A 265 -8.55 -13.03 22.62
C ALA A 265 -9.36 -13.62 23.77
N GLN A 266 -10.33 -14.50 23.47
CA GLN A 266 -11.13 -15.22 24.46
C GLN A 266 -10.26 -16.15 25.33
N THR A 267 -9.35 -16.91 24.71
CA THR A 267 -8.45 -17.82 25.44
C THR A 267 -7.54 -17.07 26.39
N LEU A 268 -7.12 -15.84 26.03
CA LEU A 268 -6.31 -14.97 26.89
C LEU A 268 -7.14 -14.18 27.91
N GLY A 269 -8.46 -14.33 27.92
CA GLY A 269 -9.36 -13.67 28.86
C GLY A 269 -9.50 -12.16 28.69
N LEU A 270 -9.17 -11.64 27.48
CA LEU A 270 -9.18 -10.21 27.19
C LEU A 270 -10.60 -9.65 27.19
N LYS A 271 -10.79 -8.51 27.85
CA LYS A 271 -12.09 -7.83 28.01
C LYS A 271 -12.13 -6.47 27.31
N ARG A 272 -10.98 -5.80 27.14
CA ARG A 272 -10.86 -4.46 26.59
C ARG A 272 -10.34 -4.48 25.13
N ILE A 273 -10.72 -5.52 24.40
CA ILE A 273 -10.46 -5.68 22.98
C ILE A 273 -11.79 -5.81 22.22
N SER A 274 -11.92 -5.11 21.09
CA SER A 274 -13.09 -5.22 20.21
C SER A 274 -12.69 -5.48 18.75
N PHE A 275 -13.54 -6.23 18.05
CA PHE A 275 -13.40 -6.54 16.62
C PHE A 275 -14.58 -5.95 15.88
N GLU A 276 -14.37 -4.85 15.20
CA GLU A 276 -15.41 -4.00 14.59
C GLU A 276 -15.95 -4.54 13.25
N GLY A 277 -15.26 -5.54 12.67
CA GLY A 277 -15.57 -6.04 11.34
C GLY A 277 -15.15 -5.06 10.23
N PHE A 278 -15.70 -5.28 9.02
CA PHE A 278 -15.48 -4.38 7.89
C PHE A 278 -16.29 -3.10 8.12
N ARG A 279 -15.59 -1.99 8.33
CA ARG A 279 -16.14 -0.65 8.55
C ARG A 279 -15.29 0.39 7.85
N ASN A 280 -15.85 1.56 7.56
CA ASN A 280 -15.07 2.74 7.21
C ASN A 280 -14.13 3.07 8.38
N PRO A 281 -12.80 3.05 8.21
CA PRO A 281 -11.86 3.24 9.31
C PRO A 281 -11.71 4.72 9.73
N GLN A 282 -12.14 5.68 8.92
CA GLN A 282 -11.93 7.10 9.17
C GLN A 282 -12.43 7.59 10.55
N PRO A 283 -13.65 7.23 11.02
CA PRO A 283 -14.10 7.60 12.36
C PRO A 283 -13.20 7.04 13.48
N TYR A 284 -12.69 5.82 13.30
CA TYR A 284 -11.81 5.19 14.28
C TYR A 284 -10.42 5.86 14.34
N TYR A 285 -9.86 6.28 13.19
CA TYR A 285 -8.64 7.08 13.17
C TYR A 285 -8.83 8.44 13.86
N LYS A 286 -9.96 9.10 13.66
CA LYS A 286 -10.25 10.39 14.30
C LYS A 286 -10.27 10.28 15.83
N GLN A 287 -10.75 9.17 16.36
CA GLN A 287 -10.88 8.91 17.79
C GLN A 287 -9.60 8.41 18.46
N ALA A 288 -8.90 7.45 17.83
CA ALA A 288 -7.78 6.74 18.45
C ALA A 288 -6.56 7.63 18.71
N ALA A 289 -5.79 7.29 19.75
CA ALA A 289 -4.55 7.98 20.11
C ALA A 289 -3.29 7.26 19.61
N ILE A 290 -3.29 5.92 19.56
CA ILE A 290 -2.14 5.10 19.19
C ILE A 290 -2.56 4.12 18.09
N PHE A 291 -1.72 3.97 17.06
CA PHE A 291 -1.90 2.98 16.00
C PHE A 291 -0.88 1.84 16.13
N MET A 292 -1.37 0.62 16.16
CA MET A 292 -0.55 -0.58 16.27
C MET A 292 -0.45 -1.30 14.93
N MET A 293 0.79 -1.57 14.46
CA MET A 293 1.02 -2.34 13.25
C MET A 293 2.09 -3.42 13.45
N THR A 294 1.70 -4.67 13.29
CA THR A 294 2.56 -5.85 13.49
C THR A 294 2.83 -6.65 12.22
N SER A 295 2.55 -6.05 11.04
CA SER A 295 2.64 -6.69 9.73
C SER A 295 4.04 -7.27 9.46
N ALA A 296 4.08 -8.43 8.81
CA ALA A 296 5.33 -9.08 8.39
C ALA A 296 5.91 -8.44 7.12
N PHE A 297 5.08 -7.92 6.25
CA PHE A 297 5.46 -7.25 5.02
C PHE A 297 4.33 -6.33 4.52
N GLU A 298 4.71 -5.21 3.91
CA GLU A 298 3.81 -4.26 3.24
C GLU A 298 4.47 -3.74 1.95
N GLY A 299 3.64 -3.34 0.99
CA GLY A 299 4.08 -2.53 -0.15
C GLY A 299 4.25 -1.08 0.28
N PHE A 300 3.13 -0.35 0.35
CA PHE A 300 3.05 0.96 0.98
C PHE A 300 1.84 0.92 1.91
N PRO A 301 2.05 0.94 3.24
CA PRO A 301 0.98 0.72 4.21
C PRO A 301 0.10 1.96 4.35
N MET A 302 -0.96 2.06 3.54
CA MET A 302 -1.91 3.18 3.55
C MET A 302 -2.45 3.45 4.96
N THR A 303 -2.83 2.38 5.69
CA THR A 303 -3.35 2.50 7.05
C THR A 303 -2.40 3.18 8.04
N LEU A 304 -1.09 3.10 7.79
CA LEU A 304 -0.07 3.78 8.59
C LEU A 304 -0.06 5.29 8.32
N VAL A 305 -0.13 5.68 7.05
CA VAL A 305 -0.15 7.10 6.65
C VAL A 305 -1.48 7.74 7.01
N GLU A 306 -2.60 7.00 6.87
CA GLU A 306 -3.94 7.42 7.30
C GLU A 306 -3.98 7.67 8.82
N ALA A 307 -3.34 6.81 9.62
CA ALA A 307 -3.20 7.01 11.05
C ALA A 307 -2.46 8.32 11.37
N GLN A 308 -1.30 8.57 10.73
CA GLN A 308 -0.56 9.82 10.90
C GLN A 308 -1.37 11.04 10.47
N GLN A 309 -2.10 10.95 9.36
CA GLN A 309 -2.98 12.02 8.86
C GLN A 309 -4.07 12.40 9.87
N CYS A 310 -4.50 11.43 10.67
CA CYS A 310 -5.48 11.65 11.73
C CYS A 310 -4.84 11.92 13.10
N GLY A 311 -3.55 12.19 13.19
CA GLY A 311 -2.86 12.46 14.46
C GLY A 311 -2.82 11.25 15.41
N VAL A 312 -2.85 10.03 14.87
CA VAL A 312 -2.70 8.78 15.62
C VAL A 312 -1.25 8.35 15.58
N VAL A 313 -0.61 8.18 16.75
CA VAL A 313 0.82 7.87 16.83
C VAL A 313 1.08 6.42 16.47
N PRO A 314 1.83 6.12 15.40
CA PRO A 314 2.11 4.74 15.03
C PRO A 314 3.22 4.12 15.87
N VAL A 315 3.01 2.87 16.31
CA VAL A 315 4.02 1.95 16.80
C VAL A 315 4.05 0.77 15.85
N VAL A 316 5.21 0.50 15.24
CA VAL A 316 5.32 -0.42 14.09
C VAL A 316 6.49 -1.37 14.27
N MET A 317 6.32 -2.65 13.88
CA MET A 317 7.43 -3.63 13.79
C MET A 317 8.31 -3.34 12.58
N ASP A 318 9.64 -3.36 12.79
CA ASP A 318 10.65 -3.21 11.74
C ASP A 318 10.75 -4.49 10.88
N SER A 319 9.83 -4.65 9.94
CA SER A 319 9.69 -5.87 9.16
C SER A 319 9.65 -5.66 7.64
N TYR A 320 9.56 -4.41 7.16
CA TYR A 320 9.50 -4.09 5.74
C TYR A 320 10.16 -2.74 5.42
N LEU A 321 10.68 -2.60 4.21
CA LEU A 321 11.57 -1.49 3.83
C LEU A 321 10.87 -0.14 3.72
N SER A 322 9.64 -0.09 3.19
CA SER A 322 8.91 1.17 3.01
C SER A 322 8.54 1.87 4.32
N LEU A 323 8.66 1.17 5.45
CA LEU A 323 8.42 1.73 6.78
C LEU A 323 9.30 2.95 7.04
N HIS A 324 10.58 2.85 6.75
CA HIS A 324 11.58 3.91 7.02
C HIS A 324 11.42 5.13 6.11
N ASP A 325 10.63 5.01 5.02
CA ASP A 325 10.25 6.16 4.20
C ASP A 325 9.02 6.89 4.77
N ILE A 326 8.32 6.32 5.77
CA ILE A 326 7.10 6.87 6.37
C ILE A 326 7.32 7.29 7.82
N VAL A 327 7.96 6.43 8.62
CA VAL A 327 8.16 6.64 10.06
C VAL A 327 9.64 6.89 10.37
N GLU A 328 9.88 7.97 11.07
CA GLU A 328 11.15 8.28 11.73
C GLU A 328 10.95 8.13 13.25
N THR A 329 11.68 7.16 13.85
CA THR A 329 11.55 6.84 15.27
C THR A 329 11.87 8.04 16.16
N GLY A 330 10.95 8.36 17.08
CA GLY A 330 11.09 9.48 18.02
C GLY A 330 10.71 10.83 17.43
N TYR A 331 10.41 10.90 16.13
CA TYR A 331 9.92 12.11 15.47
C TYR A 331 8.41 12.02 15.21
N ASN A 332 7.94 11.08 14.37
CA ASN A 332 6.54 10.96 13.94
C ASN A 332 5.92 9.58 14.21
N GLY A 333 6.56 8.78 15.04
CA GLY A 333 6.12 7.44 15.43
C GLY A 333 7.26 6.67 16.10
N ILE A 334 7.04 5.39 16.33
CA ILE A 334 8.02 4.49 16.96
C ILE A 334 8.17 3.22 16.14
N ILE A 335 9.41 2.91 15.75
CA ILE A 335 9.76 1.64 15.12
C ILE A 335 10.41 0.74 16.18
N VAL A 336 9.89 -0.46 16.33
CA VAL A 336 10.38 -1.48 17.26
C VAL A 336 11.00 -2.62 16.47
N SER A 337 12.13 -3.14 16.91
CA SER A 337 12.82 -4.27 16.27
C SER A 337 11.85 -5.43 16.02
N ASN A 338 11.95 -6.04 14.84
CA ASN A 338 11.08 -7.17 14.49
C ASN A 338 11.27 -8.30 15.51
N GLU A 339 10.17 -8.92 15.96
CA GLU A 339 10.10 -9.98 16.98
C GLU A 339 10.29 -9.50 18.45
N ASP A 340 10.64 -8.25 18.73
CA ASP A 340 10.76 -7.72 20.10
C ASP A 340 9.39 -7.30 20.65
N LEU A 341 8.60 -8.30 21.08
CA LEU A 341 7.28 -8.05 21.66
C LEU A 341 7.37 -7.29 23.00
N THR A 342 8.41 -7.52 23.79
CA THR A 342 8.61 -6.84 25.09
C THR A 342 8.92 -5.36 24.86
N GLY A 343 9.82 -5.03 23.96
CA GLY A 343 10.09 -3.65 23.58
C GLY A 343 8.86 -2.96 23.02
N TYR A 344 8.04 -3.68 22.26
CA TYR A 344 6.80 -3.14 21.72
C TYR A 344 5.78 -2.81 22.82
N VAL A 345 5.58 -3.71 23.80
CA VAL A 345 4.75 -3.47 24.99
C VAL A 345 5.22 -2.22 25.74
N ASN A 346 6.52 -2.10 25.98
CA ASN A 346 7.10 -0.96 26.70
C ASN A 346 6.84 0.36 25.95
N LYS A 347 6.98 0.38 24.63
CA LYS A 347 6.75 1.58 23.82
C LYS A 347 5.26 1.98 23.75
N ILE A 348 4.35 1.04 23.70
CA ILE A 348 2.91 1.33 23.81
C ILE A 348 2.60 1.91 25.21
N LYS A 349 3.10 1.29 26.30
CA LYS A 349 2.89 1.78 27.67
C LYS A 349 3.49 3.17 27.89
N GLU A 350 4.65 3.46 27.34
CA GLU A 350 5.26 4.80 27.35
C GLU A 350 4.32 5.83 26.73
N LEU A 351 3.80 5.55 25.53
CA LEU A 351 2.84 6.46 24.88
C LEU A 351 1.49 6.56 25.60
N MET A 352 1.06 5.52 26.31
CA MET A 352 -0.17 5.56 27.08
C MET A 352 -0.06 6.48 28.30
N THR A 353 1.11 6.54 28.92
CA THR A 353 1.36 7.29 30.17
C THR A 353 1.94 8.69 29.92
N ASP A 354 2.69 8.89 28.84
CA ASP A 354 3.27 10.18 28.47
C ASP A 354 2.45 10.87 27.39
N THR A 355 1.48 11.69 27.81
CA THR A 355 0.62 12.49 26.92
C THR A 355 1.43 13.50 26.11
N SER A 356 2.43 14.14 26.72
CA SER A 356 3.25 15.16 26.04
C SER A 356 4.05 14.58 24.89
N LEU A 357 4.69 13.41 25.13
CA LEU A 357 5.39 12.67 24.06
C LEU A 357 4.43 12.25 22.96
N ARG A 358 3.27 11.72 23.32
CA ARG A 358 2.25 11.28 22.35
C ARG A 358 1.76 12.43 21.49
N GLU A 359 1.41 13.58 22.07
CA GLU A 359 0.96 14.77 21.32
C GLU A 359 2.06 15.31 20.41
N LYS A 360 3.32 15.35 20.87
CA LYS A 360 4.48 15.75 20.06
C LYS A 360 4.63 14.87 18.83
N LEU A 361 4.60 13.55 19.00
CA LEU A 361 4.73 12.61 17.89
C LEU A 361 3.54 12.69 16.94
N ALA A 362 2.32 12.88 17.45
CA ALA A 362 1.11 13.07 16.67
C ALA A 362 1.19 14.35 15.81
N MET A 363 1.63 15.47 16.38
CA MET A 363 1.82 16.72 15.65
C MET A 363 2.82 16.58 14.51
N ASN A 364 3.95 15.93 14.77
CA ASN A 364 4.96 15.66 13.77
C ASN A 364 4.44 14.69 12.69
N GLY A 365 3.58 13.73 13.07
CA GLY A 365 2.86 12.85 12.15
C GLY A 365 1.97 13.62 11.18
N LEU A 366 1.14 14.53 11.70
CA LEU A 366 0.30 15.44 10.90
C LEU A 366 1.12 16.30 9.92
N HIS A 367 2.31 16.74 10.34
CA HIS A 367 3.18 17.51 9.46
C HIS A 367 3.81 16.64 8.37
N SER A 368 4.37 15.50 8.76
CA SER A 368 5.14 14.64 7.84
C SER A 368 4.28 13.92 6.81
N CYS A 369 3.00 13.62 7.11
CA CYS A 369 2.10 12.95 6.17
C CYS A 369 1.63 13.85 5.02
N ARG A 370 1.78 15.19 5.11
CA ARG A 370 1.40 16.15 4.06
C ARG A 370 2.06 15.84 2.72
N ARG A 371 3.28 15.32 2.72
CA ARG A 371 3.99 14.90 1.50
C ARG A 371 3.32 13.76 0.74
N PHE A 372 2.32 13.12 1.34
CA PHE A 372 1.51 12.07 0.75
C PHE A 372 0.09 12.56 0.38
N CYS A 373 -0.22 13.85 0.52
CA CYS A 373 -1.49 14.36 0.03
C CYS A 373 -1.58 14.20 -1.49
N VAL A 374 -2.79 14.06 -2.00
CA VAL A 374 -2.99 13.71 -3.41
C VAL A 374 -2.41 14.76 -4.35
N GLU A 375 -2.46 16.03 -3.95
CA GLU A 375 -1.90 17.14 -4.71
C GLU A 375 -0.39 17.01 -4.89
N GLU A 376 0.36 16.69 -3.81
CA GLU A 376 1.81 16.49 -3.86
C GLU A 376 2.19 15.25 -4.66
N ILE A 377 1.42 14.18 -4.52
CA ILE A 377 1.67 12.98 -5.32
C ILE A 377 1.40 13.23 -6.80
N VAL A 378 0.36 14.00 -7.15
CA VAL A 378 0.12 14.34 -8.56
C VAL A 378 1.17 15.33 -9.08
N ASN A 379 1.76 16.22 -8.24
CA ASN A 379 2.94 17.01 -8.62
C ASN A 379 4.10 16.10 -9.04
N ASN A 380 4.40 15.04 -8.29
CA ASN A 380 5.44 14.08 -8.64
C ASN A 380 5.14 13.36 -9.97
N TRP A 381 3.87 13.05 -10.24
CA TRP A 381 3.44 12.50 -11.53
C TRP A 381 3.62 13.50 -12.68
N GLU A 382 3.30 14.77 -12.46
CA GLU A 382 3.47 15.84 -13.45
C GLU A 382 4.94 16.06 -13.80
N GLU A 383 5.82 16.11 -12.79
CA GLU A 383 7.26 16.17 -13.00
C GLU A 383 7.77 14.99 -13.84
N LEU A 384 7.31 13.76 -13.52
CA LEU A 384 7.64 12.57 -14.29
C LEU A 384 7.19 12.69 -15.74
N PHE A 385 5.97 13.16 -16.00
CA PHE A 385 5.45 13.33 -17.36
C PHE A 385 6.23 14.38 -18.14
N ASN A 386 6.62 15.47 -17.51
CA ASN A 386 7.45 16.51 -18.10
C ASN A 386 8.84 15.97 -18.47
N ASP A 387 9.47 15.19 -17.59
CA ASP A 387 10.75 14.54 -17.85
C ASP A 387 10.67 13.56 -19.05
N LEU A 388 9.59 12.77 -19.10
CA LEU A 388 9.37 11.83 -20.22
C LEU A 388 9.08 12.53 -21.54
N SER A 389 8.49 13.73 -21.50
CA SER A 389 8.23 14.55 -22.70
C SER A 389 9.49 15.26 -23.20
N ALA A 390 10.34 15.76 -22.29
CA ALA A 390 11.59 16.43 -22.62
C ALA A 390 12.60 15.48 -23.26
N ASN A 391 12.61 14.21 -22.84
CA ASN A 391 13.49 13.16 -23.38
C ASN A 391 12.90 12.52 -24.65
N ARG A 392 12.42 13.34 -25.61
CA ARG A 392 12.01 12.86 -26.93
C ARG A 392 13.24 12.36 -27.69
N ARG A 393 13.37 11.03 -27.80
CA ARG A 393 14.27 10.39 -28.76
C ARG A 393 13.63 10.29 -30.13
#